data_05a0442a7fd2bc6ab5ce4b8095a7cb17
#
_entry.id   05a0442a7fd2bc6ab5ce4b8095a7cb17
#
_cell.length_a   1.000
_cell.length_b   1.000
_cell.length_c   1.000
_cell.angle_alpha   90.00
_cell.angle_beta   90.00
_cell.angle_gamma   90.00
#
_symmetry.space_group_name_H-M   'P 1'
#
loop_
_entity.id
_entity.type
_entity.pdbx_description
1 polymer ?
#
loop_
_entity_poly.entity_id
_entity_poly.type
_entity_poly.pdbx_seq_one_letter_code
_entity_poly.pdbx_strand_id
1 'polypeptide(L)'
;MKIYSWNVNGIRAVIRKGAFQEFIETHQPEILCLQETKAKQGQANPDLPGYLEFWHSADKAGYSGTAIFTQTEPLNVVNGLPEDVVSAFSLADDQYGTPNREGRVLAAEFDGCWLVTVYTPNSKRDLSRLDLRYRQWDPAFLAFMKQLEAGQHGSGTPKPVIFCGDMNVAHQEIDLANPKQNRRTHGFTDEERERFQDFLDNGFVDTFRHLHPDVTEAYTWWNQMSRARERNVGWRIDYFLISQALAPQLAAAEIHADVMGSDHCPVSITLRDI
;
A
#
# COMPACT_ATOMS: atom_id res chain seq x y z
N MET A 1 0.52 1.27 18.82
CA MET A 1 -0.10 1.88 17.62
C MET A 1 -0.67 0.81 16.71
N LYS A 2 -1.95 0.93 16.30
CA LYS A 2 -2.61 -0.01 15.37
C LYS A 2 -2.93 0.69 14.05
N ILE A 3 -2.37 0.19 12.96
CA ILE A 3 -2.45 0.78 11.62
C ILE A 3 -3.14 -0.19 10.69
N TYR A 4 -4.08 0.31 9.89
CA TYR A 4 -4.76 -0.44 8.84
C TYR A 4 -4.43 0.11 7.46
N SER A 5 -4.42 -0.77 6.46
CA SER A 5 -4.29 -0.43 5.04
C SER A 5 -5.39 -1.13 4.26
N TRP A 6 -6.08 -0.41 3.37
CA TRP A 6 -7.16 -0.95 2.58
C TRP A 6 -7.22 -0.33 1.18
N ASN A 7 -7.04 -1.13 0.15
CA ASN A 7 -7.42 -0.74 -1.21
C ASN A 7 -8.94 -0.82 -1.33
N VAL A 8 -9.60 0.34 -1.35
CA VAL A 8 -11.06 0.45 -1.35
C VAL A 8 -11.68 0.36 -2.74
N ASN A 9 -10.87 0.38 -3.79
CA ASN A 9 -11.33 0.36 -5.19
C ASN A 9 -12.48 1.36 -5.46
N GLY A 10 -12.36 2.55 -4.87
CA GLY A 10 -13.34 3.63 -4.92
C GLY A 10 -14.06 3.85 -3.59
N ILE A 11 -13.57 4.81 -2.78
CA ILE A 11 -14.08 5.10 -1.44
C ILE A 11 -15.58 5.41 -1.42
N ARG A 12 -16.09 6.16 -2.42
CA ARG A 12 -17.53 6.47 -2.51
C ARG A 12 -18.41 5.23 -2.63
N ALA A 13 -17.93 4.20 -3.31
CA ALA A 13 -18.66 2.95 -3.46
C ALA A 13 -18.72 2.14 -2.16
N VAL A 14 -17.61 2.09 -1.42
CA VAL A 14 -17.52 1.38 -0.14
C VAL A 14 -18.36 2.08 0.94
N ILE A 15 -18.35 3.43 0.98
CA ILE A 15 -19.21 4.22 1.88
C ILE A 15 -20.68 3.96 1.57
N ARG A 16 -21.09 4.05 0.29
CA ARG A 16 -22.49 3.83 -0.12
C ARG A 16 -23.03 2.43 0.22
N LYS A 17 -22.14 1.43 0.25
CA LYS A 17 -22.48 0.06 0.65
C LYS A 17 -22.57 -0.11 2.18
N GLY A 18 -22.23 0.91 2.97
CA GLY A 18 -22.13 0.82 4.44
C GLY A 18 -20.89 0.11 4.96
N ALA A 19 -20.12 -0.53 4.09
CA ALA A 19 -18.97 -1.35 4.50
C ALA A 19 -17.83 -0.53 5.11
N PHE A 20 -17.67 0.73 4.70
CA PHE A 20 -16.67 1.61 5.30
C PHE A 20 -17.01 1.93 6.76
N GLN A 21 -18.26 2.28 7.03
CA GLN A 21 -18.72 2.61 8.36
C GLN A 21 -18.65 1.39 9.29
N GLU A 22 -19.12 0.24 8.82
CA GLU A 22 -19.04 -1.04 9.56
C GLU A 22 -17.59 -1.38 9.92
N PHE A 23 -16.65 -1.19 8.97
CA PHE A 23 -15.22 -1.38 9.23
C PHE A 23 -14.69 -0.45 10.33
N ILE A 24 -15.01 0.84 10.26
CA ILE A 24 -14.57 1.83 11.26
C ILE A 24 -15.12 1.51 12.64
N GLU A 25 -16.39 1.19 12.76
CA GLU A 25 -17.04 0.86 14.03
C GLU A 25 -16.47 -0.41 14.67
N THR A 26 -16.16 -1.42 13.84
CA THR A 26 -15.65 -2.71 14.29
C THR A 26 -14.19 -2.64 14.68
N HIS A 27 -13.36 -1.99 13.87
CA HIS A 27 -11.90 -2.05 14.02
C HIS A 27 -11.27 -0.84 14.71
N GLN A 28 -11.94 0.31 14.70
CA GLN A 28 -11.50 1.55 15.37
C GLN A 28 -10.00 1.86 15.11
N PRO A 29 -9.56 1.99 13.86
CA PRO A 29 -8.15 2.18 13.53
C PRO A 29 -7.61 3.47 14.14
N GLU A 30 -6.41 3.45 14.73
CA GLU A 30 -5.72 4.70 15.09
C GLU A 30 -5.26 5.45 13.83
N ILE A 31 -4.79 4.69 12.85
CA ILE A 31 -4.43 5.20 11.51
C ILE A 31 -4.98 4.27 10.44
N LEU A 32 -5.59 4.84 9.41
CA LEU A 32 -6.10 4.12 8.25
C LEU A 32 -5.49 4.68 6.97
N CYS A 33 -4.79 3.83 6.24
CA CYS A 33 -4.24 4.11 4.91
C CYS A 33 -5.14 3.54 3.82
N LEU A 34 -5.49 4.34 2.83
CA LEU A 34 -6.33 3.92 1.72
C LEU A 34 -5.60 4.01 0.38
N GLN A 35 -5.90 3.07 -0.50
CA GLN A 35 -5.46 3.08 -1.90
C GLN A 35 -6.68 2.99 -2.82
N GLU A 36 -6.53 3.45 -4.05
CA GLU A 36 -7.59 3.59 -5.04
C GLU A 36 -8.83 4.32 -4.50
N THR A 37 -8.61 5.47 -3.87
CA THR A 37 -9.72 6.30 -3.38
C THR A 37 -10.65 6.75 -4.50
N LYS A 38 -10.11 6.97 -5.72
CA LYS A 38 -10.83 7.42 -6.93
C LYS A 38 -11.69 8.66 -6.67
N ALA A 39 -11.25 9.48 -5.72
CA ALA A 39 -11.92 10.71 -5.29
C ALA A 39 -10.88 11.72 -4.82
N LYS A 40 -11.23 13.00 -4.92
CA LYS A 40 -10.50 14.10 -4.27
C LYS A 40 -11.06 14.33 -2.87
N GLN A 41 -10.27 14.95 -2.01
CA GLN A 41 -10.74 15.42 -0.70
C GLN A 41 -12.02 16.24 -0.85
N GLY A 42 -13.01 15.99 0.00
CA GLY A 42 -14.33 16.62 -0.06
C GLY A 42 -15.31 16.02 -1.07
N GLN A 43 -14.88 15.07 -1.93
CA GLN A 43 -15.79 14.32 -2.81
C GLN A 43 -16.33 13.01 -2.19
N ALA A 44 -15.73 12.58 -1.10
CA ALA A 44 -16.23 11.54 -0.23
C ALA A 44 -16.26 12.14 1.18
N ASN A 45 -17.34 11.92 1.90
CA ASN A 45 -17.49 12.35 3.28
C ASN A 45 -17.57 11.11 4.16
N PRO A 46 -16.43 10.46 4.48
CA PRO A 46 -16.43 9.45 5.53
C PRO A 46 -16.78 10.17 6.85
N ASP A 47 -17.78 9.67 7.56
CA ASP A 47 -18.11 10.20 8.88
C ASP A 47 -17.09 9.65 9.91
N LEU A 48 -15.99 10.37 10.04
CA LEU A 48 -14.85 10.01 10.90
C LEU A 48 -14.54 11.14 11.88
N PRO A 49 -15.40 11.34 12.90
CA PRO A 49 -15.16 12.38 13.90
C PRO A 49 -13.85 12.11 14.65
N GLY A 50 -13.01 13.14 14.74
CA GLY A 50 -11.72 13.08 15.42
C GLY A 50 -10.55 12.60 14.56
N TYR A 51 -10.78 12.32 13.28
CA TYR A 51 -9.68 12.02 12.35
C TYR A 51 -9.31 13.26 11.53
N LEU A 52 -8.00 13.42 11.35
CA LEU A 52 -7.41 14.29 10.34
C LEU A 52 -7.28 13.51 9.03
N GLU A 53 -7.49 14.20 7.91
CA GLU A 53 -7.50 13.60 6.59
C GLU A 53 -6.40 14.19 5.70
N PHE A 54 -5.58 13.35 5.12
CA PHE A 54 -4.57 13.71 4.14
C PHE A 54 -4.82 12.93 2.86
N TRP A 55 -4.82 13.63 1.72
CA TRP A 55 -5.16 13.06 0.43
C TRP A 55 -4.12 13.39 -0.62
N HIS A 56 -3.72 12.37 -1.38
CA HIS A 56 -2.99 12.55 -2.63
C HIS A 56 -3.82 11.95 -3.76
N SER A 57 -4.53 12.80 -4.46
CA SER A 57 -5.45 12.39 -5.54
C SER A 57 -4.76 12.47 -6.88
N ALA A 58 -5.16 11.60 -7.81
CA ALA A 58 -4.71 11.69 -9.19
C ALA A 58 -5.22 12.97 -9.86
N ASP A 59 -4.45 13.51 -10.81
CA ASP A 59 -4.91 14.58 -11.69
C ASP A 59 -6.16 14.15 -12.48
N LYS A 60 -6.15 12.90 -12.95
CA LYS A 60 -7.27 12.27 -13.65
C LYS A 60 -8.38 11.92 -12.67
N ALA A 61 -9.56 12.52 -12.87
CA ALA A 61 -10.73 12.28 -12.03
C ALA A 61 -11.16 10.81 -12.04
N GLY A 62 -11.51 10.29 -10.85
CA GLY A 62 -12.02 8.92 -10.70
C GLY A 62 -10.98 7.82 -10.89
N TYR A 63 -9.70 8.14 -10.80
CA TYR A 63 -8.59 7.22 -11.01
C TYR A 63 -7.64 7.22 -9.82
N SER A 64 -7.07 6.04 -9.46
CA SER A 64 -6.03 5.91 -8.44
C SER A 64 -6.31 6.70 -7.15
N GLY A 65 -5.31 7.34 -6.57
CA GLY A 65 -5.44 8.16 -5.36
C GLY A 65 -5.18 7.37 -4.07
N THR A 66 -4.51 8.02 -3.12
CA THR A 66 -4.23 7.52 -1.77
C THR A 66 -4.71 8.50 -0.72
N ALA A 67 -4.99 8.01 0.49
CA ALA A 67 -5.33 8.84 1.63
C ALA A 67 -4.83 8.22 2.95
N ILE A 68 -4.57 9.09 3.93
CA ILE A 68 -4.30 8.72 5.32
C ILE A 68 -5.31 9.42 6.21
N PHE A 69 -5.99 8.65 7.05
CA PHE A 69 -6.84 9.13 8.14
C PHE A 69 -6.14 8.81 9.45
N THR A 70 -5.97 9.79 10.31
CA THR A 70 -5.20 9.63 11.56
C THR A 70 -5.79 10.45 12.69
N GLN A 71 -5.74 9.93 13.92
CA GLN A 71 -6.14 10.66 15.13
C GLN A 71 -5.00 11.52 15.69
N THR A 72 -3.78 11.32 15.19
CA THR A 72 -2.58 12.08 15.59
C THR A 72 -2.13 12.97 14.44
N GLU A 73 -1.87 14.25 14.72
CA GLU A 73 -1.36 15.16 13.71
C GLU A 73 0.08 14.80 13.32
N PRO A 74 0.37 14.57 12.02
CA PRO A 74 1.71 14.31 11.57
C PRO A 74 2.57 15.60 11.58
N LEU A 75 3.86 15.45 11.81
CA LEU A 75 4.83 16.56 11.78
C LEU A 75 5.01 17.12 10.37
N ASN A 76 4.98 16.25 9.38
CA ASN A 76 5.11 16.60 7.95
C ASN A 76 4.31 15.63 7.08
N VAL A 77 3.91 16.11 5.89
CA VAL A 77 3.23 15.31 4.86
C VAL A 77 3.88 15.56 3.51
N VAL A 78 4.18 14.49 2.78
CA VAL A 78 4.79 14.54 1.45
C VAL A 78 3.88 13.79 0.46
N ASN A 79 3.52 14.46 -0.63
CA ASN A 79 2.69 13.92 -1.71
C ASN A 79 3.56 13.52 -2.89
N GLY A 80 3.48 12.26 -3.32
CA GLY A 80 4.23 11.73 -4.45
C GLY A 80 5.70 11.45 -4.13
N LEU A 81 6.44 11.08 -5.17
CA LEU A 81 7.89 10.95 -5.09
C LEU A 81 8.53 12.33 -5.27
N PRO A 82 9.57 12.66 -4.47
CA PRO A 82 10.31 13.92 -4.62
C PRO A 82 10.96 14.08 -6.00
N GLU A 83 11.14 15.31 -6.45
CA GLU A 83 11.62 15.62 -7.79
C GLU A 83 13.05 15.10 -8.05
N ASP A 84 13.91 15.09 -7.03
CA ASP A 84 15.25 14.52 -7.12
C ASP A 84 15.19 13.00 -7.38
N VAL A 85 14.27 12.29 -6.74
CA VAL A 85 14.03 10.86 -6.97
C VAL A 85 13.44 10.64 -8.37
N VAL A 86 12.42 11.41 -8.75
CA VAL A 86 11.81 11.33 -10.11
C VAL A 86 12.88 11.49 -11.18
N SER A 87 13.74 12.50 -11.03
CA SER A 87 14.83 12.79 -11.96
C SER A 87 15.92 11.70 -11.98
N ALA A 88 16.33 11.22 -10.80
CA ALA A 88 17.38 10.20 -10.67
C ALA A 88 17.01 8.88 -11.35
N PHE A 89 15.73 8.50 -11.29
CA PHE A 89 15.25 7.26 -11.91
C PHE A 89 14.58 7.48 -13.26
N SER A 90 14.63 8.70 -13.81
CA SER A 90 14.02 9.05 -15.10
C SER A 90 12.55 8.61 -15.18
N LEU A 91 11.80 8.81 -14.10
CA LEU A 91 10.40 8.40 -14.04
C LEU A 91 9.60 9.24 -15.03
N ALA A 92 9.35 8.66 -16.21
CA ALA A 92 8.75 9.32 -17.33
C ALA A 92 7.25 9.03 -17.44
N ASP A 93 6.59 9.83 -18.26
CA ASP A 93 5.22 9.58 -18.69
C ASP A 93 5.15 8.31 -19.54
N ASP A 94 4.08 7.58 -19.39
CA ASP A 94 3.75 6.44 -20.22
C ASP A 94 2.41 6.66 -20.94
N GLN A 95 1.97 5.66 -21.69
CA GLN A 95 0.69 5.73 -22.43
C GLN A 95 -0.55 5.91 -21.52
N TYR A 96 -0.41 5.73 -20.20
CA TYR A 96 -1.50 5.86 -19.22
C TYR A 96 -1.46 7.19 -18.48
N GLY A 97 -0.37 7.93 -18.56
CA GLY A 97 -0.17 9.24 -17.94
C GLY A 97 1.19 9.38 -17.24
N THR A 98 1.25 10.32 -16.31
CA THR A 98 2.42 10.63 -15.49
C THR A 98 2.31 9.87 -14.15
N PRO A 99 3.07 8.79 -13.92
CA PRO A 99 2.91 7.95 -12.74
C PRO A 99 2.95 8.72 -11.41
N ASN A 100 3.82 9.74 -11.31
CA ASN A 100 3.92 10.57 -10.11
C ASN A 100 2.74 11.54 -9.90
N ARG A 101 1.88 11.73 -10.91
CA ARG A 101 0.64 12.53 -10.83
C ARG A 101 -0.63 11.68 -10.68
N GLU A 102 -0.45 10.38 -10.46
CA GLU A 102 -1.56 9.45 -10.28
C GLU A 102 -1.99 9.31 -8.80
N GLY A 103 -1.44 10.13 -7.88
CA GLY A 103 -1.80 10.10 -6.47
C GLY A 103 -1.45 8.79 -5.78
N ARG A 104 -0.27 8.21 -6.10
CA ARG A 104 0.09 6.85 -5.70
C ARG A 104 0.85 6.73 -4.41
N VAL A 105 1.48 7.81 -3.95
CA VAL A 105 2.32 7.81 -2.74
C VAL A 105 1.91 8.97 -1.87
N LEU A 106 1.70 8.70 -0.59
CA LEU A 106 1.46 9.71 0.44
C LEU A 106 2.23 9.30 1.69
N ALA A 107 3.16 10.15 2.13
CA ALA A 107 3.99 9.92 3.29
C ALA A 107 3.64 10.91 4.40
N ALA A 108 3.51 10.43 5.64
CA ALA A 108 3.26 11.21 6.83
C ALA A 108 4.35 10.94 7.87
N GLU A 109 4.98 11.99 8.40
CA GLU A 109 5.97 11.90 9.46
C GLU A 109 5.30 12.00 10.83
N PHE A 110 5.55 11.02 11.69
CA PHE A 110 5.18 11.05 13.10
C PHE A 110 6.43 11.14 13.98
N ASP A 111 6.26 11.27 15.30
CA ASP A 111 7.39 11.38 16.22
C ASP A 111 8.35 10.20 16.12
N GLY A 112 7.82 8.97 16.06
CA GLY A 112 8.59 7.73 16.07
C GLY A 112 8.91 7.14 14.70
N CYS A 113 8.22 7.53 13.63
CA CYS A 113 8.38 6.91 12.32
C CYS A 113 7.84 7.76 11.17
N TRP A 114 8.20 7.35 9.95
CA TRP A 114 7.44 7.68 8.75
C TRP A 114 6.41 6.60 8.44
N LEU A 115 5.20 6.99 8.10
CA LEU A 115 4.18 6.11 7.55
C LEU A 115 3.88 6.50 6.11
N VAL A 116 4.00 5.54 5.20
CA VAL A 116 3.79 5.76 3.77
C VAL A 116 2.70 4.82 3.26
N THR A 117 1.68 5.37 2.61
CA THR A 117 0.73 4.56 1.83
C THR A 117 1.10 4.60 0.36
N VAL A 118 1.08 3.46 -0.30
CA VAL A 118 1.44 3.32 -1.71
C VAL A 118 0.40 2.49 -2.47
N TYR A 119 0.10 2.96 -3.68
CA TYR A 119 -0.60 2.19 -4.70
C TYR A 119 0.33 2.01 -5.90
N THR A 120 1.06 0.91 -5.92
CA THR A 120 2.04 0.61 -6.96
C THR A 120 1.34 0.45 -8.33
N PRO A 121 1.88 1.01 -9.42
CA PRO A 121 1.31 0.81 -10.75
C PRO A 121 1.16 -0.67 -11.09
N ASN A 122 -0.01 -1.08 -11.55
CA ASN A 122 -0.21 -2.41 -12.11
C ASN A 122 0.51 -2.52 -13.46
N SER A 123 1.25 -3.60 -13.71
CA SER A 123 2.01 -3.80 -14.95
C SER A 123 1.14 -4.08 -16.18
N LYS A 124 -0.19 -4.21 -16.00
CA LYS A 124 -1.22 -4.49 -16.99
C LYS A 124 -1.17 -5.94 -17.50
N ARG A 125 -2.32 -6.39 -18.03
CA ARG A 125 -2.46 -7.77 -18.53
C ARG A 125 -1.50 -8.09 -19.70
N ASP A 126 -1.19 -7.09 -20.49
CA ASP A 126 -0.25 -7.17 -21.64
C ASP A 126 1.19 -6.84 -21.26
N LEU A 127 1.44 -6.63 -19.95
CA LEU A 127 2.74 -6.24 -19.40
C LEU A 127 3.30 -4.92 -19.94
N SER A 128 2.46 -4.08 -20.53
CA SER A 128 2.88 -2.81 -21.15
C SER A 128 3.46 -1.79 -20.16
N ARG A 129 3.23 -1.97 -18.84
CA ARG A 129 3.79 -1.16 -17.75
C ARG A 129 4.90 -1.88 -16.95
N LEU A 130 5.30 -3.07 -17.37
CA LEU A 130 6.30 -3.84 -16.62
C LEU A 130 7.66 -3.17 -16.61
N ASP A 131 8.10 -2.64 -17.76
CA ASP A 131 9.39 -1.94 -17.85
C ASP A 131 9.43 -0.67 -17.00
N LEU A 132 8.34 0.11 -16.96
CA LEU A 132 8.17 1.24 -16.04
C LEU A 132 8.34 0.79 -14.58
N ARG A 133 7.65 -0.26 -14.16
CA ARG A 133 7.76 -0.77 -12.80
C ARG A 133 9.17 -1.21 -12.47
N TYR A 134 9.73 -2.07 -13.31
CA TYR A 134 11.01 -2.73 -13.05
C TYR A 134 12.19 -1.76 -13.05
N ARG A 135 12.21 -0.79 -13.99
CA ARG A 135 13.37 0.08 -14.18
C ARG A 135 13.27 1.45 -13.49
N GLN A 136 12.07 1.90 -13.23
CA GLN A 136 11.85 3.28 -12.80
C GLN A 136 11.08 3.35 -11.47
N TRP A 137 9.84 2.86 -11.41
CA TRP A 137 8.95 3.04 -10.28
C TRP A 137 9.43 2.33 -9.00
N ASP A 138 9.61 1.01 -9.05
CA ASP A 138 9.94 0.25 -7.85
C ASP A 138 11.32 0.66 -7.29
N PRO A 139 12.39 0.87 -8.11
CA PRO A 139 13.65 1.42 -7.62
C PRO A 139 13.54 2.86 -7.07
N ALA A 140 12.74 3.73 -7.70
CA ALA A 140 12.51 5.09 -7.21
C ALA A 140 11.78 5.10 -5.86
N PHE A 141 10.76 4.26 -5.72
CA PHE A 141 10.04 4.11 -4.45
C PHE A 141 10.96 3.61 -3.33
N LEU A 142 11.78 2.59 -3.59
CA LEU A 142 12.78 2.11 -2.63
C LEU A 142 13.76 3.23 -2.24
N ALA A 143 14.29 3.98 -3.20
CA ALA A 143 15.19 5.08 -2.93
C ALA A 143 14.53 6.14 -2.03
N PHE A 144 13.27 6.49 -2.29
CA PHE A 144 12.53 7.42 -1.44
C PHE A 144 12.36 6.88 -0.02
N MET A 145 12.03 5.59 0.17
CA MET A 145 11.96 4.99 1.50
C MET A 145 13.29 5.10 2.25
N LYS A 146 14.40 4.90 1.55
CA LYS A 146 15.76 5.04 2.15
C LYS A 146 16.12 6.51 2.47
N GLN A 147 15.66 7.46 1.66
CA GLN A 147 15.81 8.89 1.95
C GLN A 147 15.03 9.29 3.21
N LEU A 148 13.81 8.78 3.40
CA LEU A 148 13.01 8.99 4.62
C LEU A 148 13.73 8.42 5.85
N GLU A 149 14.24 7.18 5.77
CA GLU A 149 15.04 6.56 6.87
C GLU A 149 16.25 7.40 7.23
N ALA A 150 16.91 7.98 6.24
CA ALA A 150 18.10 8.80 6.43
C ALA A 150 17.83 10.22 6.94
N GLY A 151 16.55 10.62 7.12
CA GLY A 151 16.18 11.97 7.54
C GLY A 151 16.42 13.04 6.48
N GLN A 152 16.35 12.69 5.19
CA GLN A 152 16.55 13.65 4.10
C GLN A 152 15.29 14.47 3.80
N HIS A 153 14.17 14.15 4.46
CA HIS A 153 12.88 14.85 4.32
C HIS A 153 12.29 15.21 5.68
N GLY A 154 11.26 16.05 5.66
CA GLY A 154 10.49 16.43 6.84
C GLY A 154 11.32 17.15 7.89
N SER A 155 11.34 16.63 9.12
CA SER A 155 12.07 17.20 10.24
C SER A 155 13.60 17.14 10.10
N GLY A 156 14.11 16.41 9.12
CA GLY A 156 15.55 16.16 8.95
C GLY A 156 16.15 15.16 9.94
N THR A 157 15.30 14.47 10.71
CA THR A 157 15.73 13.46 11.69
C THR A 157 15.58 12.06 11.09
N PRO A 158 16.64 11.21 11.14
CA PRO A 158 16.52 9.81 10.74
C PRO A 158 15.44 9.09 11.57
N LYS A 159 14.51 8.43 10.90
CA LYS A 159 13.41 7.68 11.51
C LYS A 159 13.14 6.41 10.75
N PRO A 160 12.73 5.33 11.43
CA PRO A 160 12.29 4.12 10.74
C PRO A 160 11.06 4.41 9.88
N VAL A 161 10.91 3.63 8.82
CA VAL A 161 9.81 3.74 7.86
C VAL A 161 8.89 2.55 7.98
N ILE A 162 7.60 2.82 7.96
CA ILE A 162 6.51 1.86 7.75
C ILE A 162 5.90 2.22 6.39
N PHE A 163 5.82 1.28 5.47
CA PHE A 163 5.03 1.51 4.27
C PHE A 163 4.03 0.39 4.04
N CYS A 164 2.88 0.74 3.52
CA CYS A 164 1.77 -0.18 3.32
C CYS A 164 1.00 0.15 2.05
N GLY A 165 0.25 -0.81 1.57
CA GLY A 165 -0.68 -0.65 0.48
C GLY A 165 -0.64 -1.79 -0.53
N ASP A 166 -1.24 -1.52 -1.68
CA ASP A 166 -1.30 -2.44 -2.80
C ASP A 166 -0.01 -2.36 -3.61
N MET A 167 0.85 -3.36 -3.43
CA MET A 167 2.13 -3.48 -4.14
C MET A 167 1.95 -4.09 -5.53
N ASN A 168 0.74 -4.53 -5.89
CA ASN A 168 0.43 -5.17 -7.17
C ASN A 168 1.39 -6.32 -7.52
N VAL A 169 1.82 -7.08 -6.53
CA VAL A 169 2.67 -8.27 -6.69
C VAL A 169 2.45 -9.28 -5.58
N ALA A 170 2.31 -10.55 -5.93
CA ALA A 170 2.47 -11.67 -5.00
C ALA A 170 3.95 -12.05 -4.98
N HIS A 171 4.62 -11.95 -3.82
CA HIS A 171 6.07 -12.11 -3.75
C HIS A 171 6.51 -13.55 -4.03
N GLN A 172 5.89 -14.52 -3.36
CA GLN A 172 6.27 -15.93 -3.44
C GLN A 172 5.10 -16.82 -3.90
N GLU A 173 5.39 -18.08 -4.22
CA GLU A 173 4.35 -19.04 -4.64
C GLU A 173 3.28 -19.28 -3.57
N ILE A 174 3.62 -19.12 -2.29
CA ILE A 174 2.68 -19.21 -1.16
C ILE A 174 1.70 -18.04 -1.11
N ASP A 175 1.99 -16.93 -1.82
CA ASP A 175 1.22 -15.69 -1.76
C ASP A 175 0.08 -15.60 -2.79
N LEU A 176 -0.12 -16.66 -3.58
CA LEU A 176 -1.23 -16.70 -4.53
C LEU A 176 -1.76 -18.10 -4.75
N ALA A 177 -3.03 -18.18 -5.12
CA ALA A 177 -3.63 -19.41 -5.62
C ALA A 177 -3.10 -19.74 -7.03
N ASN A 178 -2.86 -21.03 -7.29
CA ASN A 178 -2.45 -21.52 -8.60
C ASN A 178 -1.14 -20.90 -9.16
N PRO A 179 -0.03 -20.87 -8.43
CA PRO A 179 1.18 -20.15 -8.84
C PRO A 179 1.73 -20.63 -10.18
N LYS A 180 1.66 -21.91 -10.49
CA LYS A 180 2.19 -22.47 -11.76
C LYS A 180 1.46 -21.91 -12.99
N GLN A 181 0.15 -21.70 -12.90
CA GLN A 181 -0.65 -21.16 -14.00
C GLN A 181 -0.48 -19.63 -14.14
N ASN A 182 -0.08 -18.96 -13.07
CA ASN A 182 0.07 -17.51 -13.02
C ASN A 182 1.51 -17.03 -13.26
N ARG A 183 2.45 -17.91 -13.53
CA ARG A 183 3.81 -17.52 -13.90
C ARG A 183 3.80 -16.55 -15.09
N ARG A 184 4.55 -15.44 -14.97
CA ARG A 184 4.66 -14.37 -15.98
C ARG A 184 3.35 -13.61 -16.27
N THR A 185 2.35 -13.73 -15.41
CA THR A 185 1.21 -12.79 -15.47
C THR A 185 1.52 -11.55 -14.63
N HIS A 186 0.86 -10.44 -14.94
CA HIS A 186 0.97 -9.21 -14.15
C HIS A 186 0.68 -9.51 -12.67
N GLY A 187 1.51 -8.96 -11.78
CA GLY A 187 1.47 -9.24 -10.35
C GLY A 187 2.21 -10.54 -9.93
N PHE A 188 2.76 -11.32 -10.90
CA PHE A 188 3.57 -12.50 -10.58
C PHE A 188 4.65 -12.78 -11.65
N THR A 189 5.18 -11.72 -12.25
CA THR A 189 6.38 -11.82 -13.11
C THR A 189 7.64 -11.94 -12.24
N ASP A 190 8.69 -12.47 -12.81
CA ASP A 190 9.97 -12.60 -12.10
C ASP A 190 10.53 -11.20 -11.77
N GLU A 191 10.33 -10.22 -12.67
CA GLU A 191 10.74 -8.83 -12.51
C GLU A 191 10.03 -8.13 -11.33
N GLU A 192 8.71 -8.28 -11.20
CA GLU A 192 7.95 -7.70 -10.09
C GLU A 192 8.36 -8.32 -8.75
N ARG A 193 8.57 -9.63 -8.72
CA ARG A 193 9.00 -10.37 -7.53
C ARG A 193 10.43 -10.02 -7.12
N GLU A 194 11.34 -9.83 -8.07
CA GLU A 194 12.70 -9.35 -7.84
C GLU A 194 12.68 -7.96 -7.19
N ARG A 195 11.86 -7.03 -7.71
CA ARG A 195 11.72 -5.69 -7.10
C ARG A 195 11.11 -5.72 -5.70
N PHE A 196 10.21 -6.64 -5.43
CA PHE A 196 9.74 -6.83 -4.06
C PHE A 196 10.86 -7.37 -3.15
N GLN A 197 11.67 -8.31 -3.64
CA GLN A 197 12.81 -8.84 -2.90
C GLN A 197 13.83 -7.73 -2.58
N ASP A 198 14.03 -6.76 -3.47
CA ASP A 198 14.93 -5.62 -3.23
C ASP A 198 14.54 -4.84 -1.96
N PHE A 199 13.25 -4.70 -1.63
CA PHE A 199 12.85 -4.08 -0.36
C PHE A 199 13.37 -4.87 0.83
N LEU A 200 13.25 -6.19 0.80
CA LEU A 200 13.72 -7.08 1.89
C LEU A 200 15.24 -7.04 2.01
N ASP A 201 15.95 -7.09 0.90
CA ASP A 201 17.42 -7.05 0.85
C ASP A 201 17.98 -5.69 1.31
N ASN A 202 17.17 -4.63 1.24
CA ASN A 202 17.53 -3.28 1.71
C ASN A 202 17.01 -2.96 3.11
N GLY A 203 16.68 -3.99 3.91
CA GLY A 203 16.43 -3.86 5.34
C GLY A 203 14.98 -3.55 5.70
N PHE A 204 14.03 -3.87 4.83
CA PHE A 204 12.62 -3.90 5.17
C PHE A 204 12.15 -5.32 5.47
N VAL A 205 11.11 -5.45 6.28
CA VAL A 205 10.53 -6.71 6.74
C VAL A 205 9.07 -6.79 6.27
N ASP A 206 8.71 -7.85 5.53
CA ASP A 206 7.30 -8.21 5.29
C ASP A 206 6.70 -8.69 6.62
N THR A 207 5.87 -7.87 7.22
CA THR A 207 5.37 -8.09 8.58
C THR A 207 4.54 -9.35 8.72
N PHE A 208 3.72 -9.66 7.70
CA PHE A 208 2.91 -10.87 7.72
C PHE A 208 3.77 -12.12 7.64
N ARG A 209 4.71 -12.19 6.68
CA ARG A 209 5.60 -13.36 6.56
C ARG A 209 6.60 -13.48 7.70
N HIS A 210 6.96 -12.38 8.34
CA HIS A 210 7.80 -12.41 9.54
C HIS A 210 7.11 -13.16 10.72
N LEU A 211 5.83 -12.90 10.93
CA LEU A 211 5.06 -13.54 12.01
C LEU A 211 4.39 -14.86 11.60
N HIS A 212 4.10 -15.02 10.31
CA HIS A 212 3.34 -16.14 9.75
C HIS A 212 4.04 -16.74 8.52
N PRO A 213 5.27 -17.27 8.67
CA PRO A 213 6.09 -17.69 7.51
C PRO A 213 5.45 -18.80 6.67
N ASP A 214 4.72 -19.72 7.30
CA ASP A 214 4.21 -20.93 6.67
C ASP A 214 2.68 -20.92 6.45
N VAL A 215 1.99 -19.81 6.76
CA VAL A 215 0.54 -19.72 6.60
C VAL A 215 0.18 -19.63 5.12
N THR A 216 -0.51 -20.66 4.62
CA THR A 216 -1.02 -20.75 3.26
C THR A 216 -2.42 -20.15 3.12
N GLU A 217 -2.85 -19.92 1.88
CA GLU A 217 -4.22 -19.43 1.56
C GLU A 217 -4.62 -18.13 2.25
N ALA A 218 -3.61 -17.33 2.62
CA ALA A 218 -3.77 -16.02 3.22
C ALA A 218 -3.67 -14.95 2.11
N TYR A 219 -4.80 -14.51 1.61
CA TYR A 219 -4.88 -13.59 0.47
C TYR A 219 -5.54 -12.28 0.86
N THR A 220 -5.27 -11.23 0.08
CA THR A 220 -5.80 -9.89 0.31
C THR A 220 -6.67 -9.39 -0.84
N TRP A 221 -6.56 -10.00 -2.03
CA TRP A 221 -7.29 -9.64 -3.23
C TRP A 221 -7.88 -10.87 -3.93
N TRP A 222 -9.07 -10.72 -4.48
CA TRP A 222 -9.77 -11.75 -5.26
C TRP A 222 -10.41 -11.12 -6.50
N ASN A 223 -10.22 -11.75 -7.64
CA ASN A 223 -10.92 -11.33 -8.85
C ASN A 223 -12.44 -11.35 -8.62
N GLN A 224 -13.12 -10.27 -9.03
CA GLN A 224 -14.58 -10.15 -8.88
C GLN A 224 -15.37 -11.18 -9.70
N MET A 225 -14.73 -11.78 -10.70
CA MET A 225 -15.38 -12.81 -11.53
C MET A 225 -15.30 -14.19 -10.88
N SER A 226 -16.22 -15.08 -11.30
CA SER A 226 -16.19 -16.51 -10.97
C SER A 226 -16.26 -16.84 -9.47
N ARG A 227 -16.80 -15.95 -8.63
CA ARG A 227 -16.88 -16.15 -7.16
C ARG A 227 -15.52 -16.53 -6.55
N ALA A 228 -14.47 -15.87 -7.00
CA ALA A 228 -13.10 -16.20 -6.59
C ALA A 228 -12.91 -16.09 -5.07
N ARG A 229 -13.50 -15.07 -4.43
CA ARG A 229 -13.40 -14.87 -2.98
C ARG A 229 -14.09 -15.97 -2.19
N GLU A 230 -15.28 -16.42 -2.60
CA GLU A 230 -16.01 -17.52 -1.95
C GLU A 230 -15.22 -18.85 -2.00
N ARG A 231 -14.41 -19.04 -3.05
CA ARG A 231 -13.55 -20.23 -3.24
C ARG A 231 -12.13 -20.03 -2.73
N ASN A 232 -11.85 -18.87 -2.15
CA ASN A 232 -10.53 -18.42 -1.74
C ASN A 232 -9.44 -18.60 -2.83
N VAL A 233 -9.77 -18.27 -4.10
CA VAL A 233 -8.81 -18.22 -5.20
C VAL A 233 -8.31 -16.79 -5.31
N GLY A 234 -7.37 -16.44 -4.46
CA GLY A 234 -6.91 -15.06 -4.25
C GLY A 234 -5.40 -14.91 -4.34
N TRP A 235 -4.96 -13.68 -4.12
CA TRP A 235 -3.56 -13.25 -4.11
C TRP A 235 -3.31 -12.36 -2.91
N ARG A 236 -2.14 -12.45 -2.29
CA ARG A 236 -1.66 -11.50 -1.29
C ARG A 236 -0.81 -10.47 -2.01
N ILE A 237 -1.39 -9.29 -2.23
CA ILE A 237 -0.77 -8.16 -2.94
C ILE A 237 -0.79 -6.87 -2.14
N ASP A 238 -1.49 -6.85 -1.01
CA ASP A 238 -1.50 -5.77 -0.03
C ASP A 238 -0.59 -6.14 1.14
N TYR A 239 0.28 -5.22 1.52
CA TYR A 239 1.34 -5.47 2.48
C TYR A 239 1.50 -4.36 3.51
N PHE A 240 2.12 -4.71 4.62
CA PHE A 240 2.90 -3.82 5.46
C PHE A 240 4.36 -4.26 5.44
N LEU A 241 5.25 -3.35 5.06
CA LEU A 241 6.69 -3.51 5.24
C LEU A 241 7.18 -2.45 6.23
N ILE A 242 8.08 -2.85 7.11
CA ILE A 242 8.65 -1.99 8.15
C ILE A 242 10.17 -2.03 8.09
N SER A 243 10.83 -0.92 8.44
CA SER A 243 12.28 -0.94 8.67
C SER A 243 12.64 -2.04 9.68
N GLN A 244 13.74 -2.74 9.44
CA GLN A 244 14.24 -3.80 10.32
C GLN A 244 14.33 -3.37 11.79
N ALA A 245 14.61 -2.09 12.04
CA ALA A 245 14.68 -1.52 13.39
C ALA A 245 13.34 -1.63 14.16
N LEU A 246 12.20 -1.69 13.46
CA LEU A 246 10.87 -1.83 14.07
C LEU A 246 10.45 -3.30 14.30
N ALA A 247 11.18 -4.27 13.78
CA ALA A 247 10.80 -5.68 13.90
C ALA A 247 10.60 -6.14 15.36
N PRO A 248 11.42 -5.71 16.36
CA PRO A 248 11.18 -6.06 17.75
C PRO A 248 9.88 -5.51 18.36
N GLN A 249 9.36 -4.40 17.83
CA GLN A 249 8.11 -3.78 18.25
C GLN A 249 6.86 -4.40 17.59
N LEU A 250 7.04 -5.19 16.53
CA LEU A 250 5.93 -5.81 15.81
C LEU A 250 5.22 -6.85 16.68
N ALA A 251 3.97 -6.56 17.05
CA ALA A 251 3.16 -7.41 17.91
C ALA A 251 2.15 -8.27 17.15
N ALA A 252 1.62 -7.75 16.03
CA ALA A 252 0.66 -8.45 15.17
C ALA A 252 0.75 -7.96 13.74
N ALA A 253 0.45 -8.85 12.80
CA ALA A 253 0.21 -8.55 11.39
C ALA A 253 -0.94 -9.43 10.92
N GLU A 254 -2.05 -8.81 10.48
CA GLU A 254 -3.31 -9.50 10.24
C GLU A 254 -3.87 -9.19 8.85
N ILE A 255 -4.59 -10.17 8.28
CA ILE A 255 -5.37 -10.05 7.05
C ILE A 255 -6.84 -10.21 7.42
N HIS A 256 -7.66 -9.21 7.14
CA HIS A 256 -9.08 -9.17 7.50
C HIS A 256 -9.96 -9.63 6.33
N ALA A 257 -9.84 -10.92 5.96
CA ALA A 257 -10.48 -11.48 4.79
C ALA A 257 -12.02 -11.49 4.84
N ASP A 258 -12.61 -11.33 6.01
CA ASP A 258 -14.05 -11.23 6.27
C ASP A 258 -14.63 -9.83 5.97
N VAL A 259 -13.79 -8.79 5.95
CA VAL A 259 -14.23 -7.43 5.62
C VAL A 259 -14.56 -7.32 4.14
N MET A 260 -15.82 -7.02 3.86
CA MET A 260 -16.36 -6.91 2.52
C MET A 260 -16.40 -5.45 2.03
N GLY A 261 -16.82 -5.21 0.78
CA GLY A 261 -17.00 -3.87 0.21
C GLY A 261 -16.11 -3.56 -0.98
N SER A 262 -14.88 -4.06 -0.97
CA SER A 262 -13.91 -4.01 -2.07
C SER A 262 -13.56 -5.43 -2.54
N ASP A 263 -12.88 -5.55 -3.67
CA ASP A 263 -12.20 -6.78 -4.12
C ASP A 263 -10.90 -7.06 -3.37
N HIS A 264 -10.41 -6.09 -2.60
CA HIS A 264 -9.40 -6.27 -1.58
C HIS A 264 -10.02 -6.33 -0.18
N CYS A 265 -9.33 -6.96 0.76
CA CYS A 265 -9.63 -6.82 2.18
C CYS A 265 -8.57 -5.96 2.88
N PRO A 266 -8.88 -5.39 4.06
CA PRO A 266 -7.89 -4.66 4.83
C PRO A 266 -6.79 -5.59 5.35
N VAL A 267 -5.60 -5.03 5.52
CA VAL A 267 -4.51 -5.61 6.29
C VAL A 267 -4.15 -4.66 7.44
N SER A 268 -3.59 -5.19 8.53
CA SER A 268 -3.19 -4.36 9.67
C SER A 268 -1.91 -4.84 10.33
N ILE A 269 -1.26 -3.91 11.03
CA ILE A 269 -0.19 -4.19 11.98
C ILE A 269 -0.47 -3.55 13.33
N THR A 270 0.09 -4.15 14.36
CA THR A 270 0.17 -3.56 15.70
C THR A 270 1.63 -3.45 16.11
N LEU A 271 2.05 -2.24 16.45
CA LEU A 271 3.38 -1.95 16.98
C LEU A 271 3.28 -1.50 18.43
N ARG A 272 4.22 -1.95 19.26
CA ARG A 272 4.36 -1.54 20.67
C ARG A 272 5.34 -0.38 20.75
N ASP A 273 5.12 0.53 21.68
CA ASP A 273 6.09 1.56 22.11
C ASP A 273 6.71 2.39 20.95
N ILE A 274 5.85 2.89 20.05
CA ILE A 274 6.24 3.71 18.93
C ILE A 274 5.46 5.04 18.91
#